data_a61f049989d9377bf7af4c46faa0a960
#
_entry.id   a61f049989d9377bf7af4c46faa0a960
#
_cell.length_a   1.000
_cell.length_b   1.000
_cell.length_c   1.000
_cell.angle_alpha   90.00
_cell.angle_beta   90.00
_cell.angle_gamma   90.00
#
_symmetry.space_group_name_H-M   'P 1'
#
loop_
_entity.id
_entity.type
_entity.pdbx_description
1 polymer ?
#
loop_
_entity_poly.entity_id
_entity_poly.type
_entity_poly.pdbx_seq_one_letter_code
_entity_poly.pdbx_strand_id
1 'polypeptide(L)'
;EEIEEFVQRISESVSNPEFVVECKYDGLAMALLYDDGNFTRAVTRGDGIVGEDVSNNVKTILSIPMHIPEMRHVEVRGEVYMPKASFEQLNKRQEEKGLAPFANPRNAAAGSIRQLDSSVCASRKLDAYWYYFQNASDFAVQTQEEALEAMSKMHFRTNPLRKVCTTVDEIWQFIQEIQEKREDLPYEIDGMVIKLNNLADQRRLGSTAKVPRYATAYKFPAQEVLTRLKDIVITVGRTGKITPNAVLEPVRVAGTTVSAAQLHNEDMIANKDLRIGDIVVVRKAGEIIPEVVTSVPERRDGTQVPYHFPTTCPICGSHLVRLPDEAAHYCINQDCPARVVESMIHFASRDAMNIDTLGDKKIEQLHEWGYLNSIEDIYFLDRYYDELIEQPGYQTKSVDKLLESIENSKKQPLGVILYGLGIRQVGKKAAMILAEQFGDIDTLMHASMDDLVTIHDIGLITAQSVVAFFKEEKNLHLIEVLKQAGCNFTQEKKKVVQSRFTNKTCVLTGTLEHYTRNEAKAILESLGANVSGSVSKKTDYVIYGTAAGSKLTKAQSLGV
;
A
#
# COMPACT_ATOMS: atom_id res chain seq x y z
N GLU A 1 -5.03 -1.61 -26.20
CA GLU A 1 -6.36 -1.97 -25.64
C GLU A 1 -6.72 -1.09 -24.43
N GLU A 2 -6.02 -1.15 -23.26
CA GLU A 2 -6.36 -0.34 -22.07
C GLU A 2 -6.31 1.19 -22.32
N ILE A 3 -5.36 1.68 -23.13
CA ILE A 3 -5.30 3.10 -23.49
C ILE A 3 -6.45 3.47 -24.43
N GLU A 4 -6.80 2.62 -25.37
CA GLU A 4 -7.93 2.80 -26.28
C GLU A 4 -9.24 2.88 -25.50
N GLU A 5 -9.46 1.94 -24.56
CA GLU A 5 -10.62 1.94 -23.66
C GLU A 5 -10.69 3.21 -22.80
N PHE A 6 -9.52 3.67 -22.30
CA PHE A 6 -9.44 4.92 -21.54
C PHE A 6 -9.85 6.13 -22.40
N VAL A 7 -9.27 6.26 -23.61
CA VAL A 7 -9.58 7.36 -24.54
C VAL A 7 -11.04 7.32 -24.97
N GLN A 8 -11.57 6.14 -25.29
CA GLN A 8 -12.98 5.96 -25.65
C GLN A 8 -13.90 6.39 -24.53
N ARG A 9 -13.66 5.94 -23.30
CA ARG A 9 -14.45 6.31 -22.12
C ARG A 9 -14.44 7.83 -21.86
N ILE A 10 -13.30 8.50 -22.07
CA ILE A 10 -13.23 9.96 -21.95
C ILE A 10 -14.03 10.63 -23.06
N SER A 11 -13.94 10.14 -24.30
CA SER A 11 -14.63 10.69 -25.47
C SER A 11 -16.16 10.59 -25.39
N GLU A 12 -16.68 9.65 -24.59
CA GLU A 12 -18.13 9.57 -24.30
C GLU A 12 -18.65 10.77 -23.49
N SER A 13 -17.75 11.42 -22.72
CA SER A 13 -18.12 12.50 -21.81
C SER A 13 -17.52 13.86 -22.19
N VAL A 14 -16.47 13.89 -22.99
CA VAL A 14 -15.71 15.08 -23.39
C VAL A 14 -15.63 15.15 -24.91
N SER A 15 -16.05 16.26 -25.50
CA SER A 15 -15.94 16.48 -26.94
C SER A 15 -14.50 16.87 -27.31
N ASN A 16 -13.91 16.18 -28.30
CA ASN A 16 -12.56 16.41 -28.78
C ASN A 16 -11.51 16.48 -27.66
N PRO A 17 -11.35 15.41 -26.86
CA PRO A 17 -10.42 15.43 -25.74
C PRO A 17 -8.97 15.51 -26.23
N GLU A 18 -8.17 16.31 -25.55
CA GLU A 18 -6.71 16.34 -25.66
C GLU A 18 -6.09 15.69 -24.43
N PHE A 19 -4.97 15.04 -24.61
CA PHE A 19 -4.27 14.33 -23.53
C PHE A 19 -2.83 14.82 -23.43
N VAL A 20 -2.36 15.08 -22.22
CA VAL A 20 -0.92 15.28 -21.94
C VAL A 20 -0.33 13.95 -21.53
N VAL A 21 0.70 13.51 -22.23
CA VAL A 21 1.46 12.30 -21.94
C VAL A 21 2.77 12.69 -21.29
N GLU A 22 3.01 12.21 -20.08
CA GLU A 22 4.14 12.58 -19.22
C GLU A 22 4.90 11.34 -18.76
N CYS A 23 6.20 11.49 -18.43
CA CYS A 23 6.97 10.39 -17.83
C CYS A 23 6.43 10.03 -16.44
N LYS A 24 6.34 8.73 -16.16
CA LYS A 24 6.03 8.18 -14.84
C LYS A 24 7.34 7.91 -14.09
N TYR A 25 7.68 8.79 -13.15
CA TYR A 25 8.93 8.70 -12.39
C TYR A 25 8.89 7.57 -11.38
N ASP A 26 10.03 6.91 -11.20
CA ASP A 26 10.22 5.92 -10.14
C ASP A 26 10.94 6.56 -8.94
N GLY A 27 10.17 7.19 -8.07
CA GLY A 27 10.65 7.95 -6.93
C GLY A 27 9.70 7.93 -5.74
N LEU A 28 9.67 9.02 -5.00
CA LEU A 28 8.81 9.26 -3.85
C LEU A 28 7.91 10.46 -4.11
N ALA A 29 6.59 10.24 -4.12
CA ALA A 29 5.61 11.29 -4.30
C ALA A 29 5.61 12.27 -3.11
N MET A 30 5.57 13.57 -3.41
CA MET A 30 5.69 14.64 -2.43
C MET A 30 4.83 15.86 -2.82
N ALA A 31 4.31 16.56 -1.80
CA ALA A 31 3.67 17.86 -1.94
C ALA A 31 4.58 18.95 -1.36
N LEU A 32 4.64 20.10 -2.02
CA LEU A 32 5.27 21.32 -1.51
C LEU A 32 4.23 22.41 -1.36
N LEU A 33 4.32 23.14 -0.27
CA LEU A 33 3.45 24.27 0.06
C LEU A 33 4.28 25.55 0.15
N TYR A 34 3.74 26.62 -0.44
CA TYR A 34 4.33 27.96 -0.42
C TYR A 34 3.25 28.97 -0.04
N ASP A 35 3.65 29.93 0.78
CA ASP A 35 2.83 31.08 1.17
C ASP A 35 3.68 32.35 1.06
N ASP A 36 3.10 33.45 0.57
CA ASP A 36 3.78 34.72 0.38
C ASP A 36 5.13 34.56 -0.34
N GLY A 37 5.19 33.68 -1.36
CA GLY A 37 6.37 33.39 -2.14
C GLY A 37 7.43 32.54 -1.44
N ASN A 38 7.20 32.11 -0.21
CA ASN A 38 8.18 31.36 0.57
C ASN A 38 7.79 29.89 0.70
N PHE A 39 8.79 28.99 0.64
CA PHE A 39 8.59 27.60 0.99
C PHE A 39 8.21 27.45 2.46
N THR A 40 7.07 26.79 2.73
CA THR A 40 6.56 26.59 4.09
C THR A 40 6.69 25.14 4.53
N ARG A 41 6.34 24.19 3.66
CA ARG A 41 6.29 22.77 4.05
C ARG A 41 6.50 21.83 2.87
N ALA A 42 7.08 20.66 3.16
CA ALA A 42 7.09 19.49 2.28
C ALA A 42 6.54 18.27 3.03
N VAL A 43 5.61 17.56 2.38
CA VAL A 43 4.90 16.41 2.98
C VAL A 43 4.93 15.23 2.02
N THR A 44 5.28 14.05 2.54
CA THR A 44 5.20 12.80 1.78
C THR A 44 3.74 12.40 1.55
N ARG A 45 3.48 11.52 0.56
CA ARG A 45 2.13 11.01 0.28
C ARG A 45 1.48 10.32 1.49
N GLY A 46 2.28 9.64 2.35
CA GLY A 46 1.76 8.86 3.47
C GLY A 46 0.74 7.80 3.01
N ASP A 47 -0.35 7.71 3.74
CA ASP A 47 -1.52 6.85 3.43
C ASP A 47 -2.55 7.52 2.48
N GLY A 48 -2.25 8.74 2.01
CA GLY A 48 -3.12 9.57 1.18
C GLY A 48 -3.93 10.59 1.97
N ILE A 49 -3.93 10.53 3.29
CA ILE A 49 -4.62 11.47 4.21
C ILE A 49 -3.59 12.14 5.11
N VAL A 50 -2.69 11.37 5.70
CA VAL A 50 -1.62 11.85 6.58
C VAL A 50 -0.26 11.48 5.99
N GLY A 51 0.60 12.47 5.81
CA GLY A 51 1.98 12.31 5.35
C GLY A 51 2.99 12.79 6.39
N GLU A 52 4.24 12.38 6.21
CA GLU A 52 5.36 12.80 7.07
C GLU A 52 5.85 14.19 6.62
N ASP A 53 6.08 15.10 7.54
CA ASP A 53 6.76 16.37 7.29
C ASP A 53 8.27 16.11 7.10
N VAL A 54 8.76 16.36 5.91
CA VAL A 54 10.16 16.16 5.51
C VAL A 54 10.84 17.46 5.08
N SER A 55 10.28 18.59 5.49
CA SER A 55 10.71 19.93 5.07
C SER A 55 12.20 20.17 5.25
N ASN A 56 12.79 19.71 6.35
CA ASN A 56 14.23 19.92 6.61
C ASN A 56 15.12 19.21 5.60
N ASN A 57 14.76 18.00 5.21
CA ASN A 57 15.51 17.24 4.21
C ASN A 57 15.27 17.76 2.80
N VAL A 58 14.05 18.17 2.49
CA VAL A 58 13.68 18.75 1.19
C VAL A 58 14.47 20.03 0.89
N LYS A 59 14.74 20.87 1.89
CA LYS A 59 15.57 22.07 1.73
C LYS A 59 16.99 21.79 1.23
N THR A 60 17.45 20.55 1.30
CA THR A 60 18.76 20.14 0.77
C THR A 60 18.74 19.79 -0.72
N ILE A 61 17.57 19.71 -1.34
CA ILE A 61 17.42 19.40 -2.76
C ILE A 61 17.52 20.70 -3.56
N LEU A 62 18.63 20.87 -4.28
CA LEU A 62 18.98 22.13 -4.93
C LEU A 62 17.99 22.56 -6.03
N SER A 63 17.27 21.64 -6.63
CA SER A 63 16.28 21.94 -7.67
C SER A 63 14.93 22.44 -7.12
N ILE A 64 14.75 22.46 -5.80
CA ILE A 64 13.53 22.94 -5.16
C ILE A 64 13.72 24.40 -4.76
N PRO A 65 12.92 25.34 -5.32
CA PRO A 65 13.03 26.75 -4.97
C PRO A 65 12.59 27.00 -3.54
N MET A 66 13.37 27.75 -2.76
CA MET A 66 12.95 28.21 -1.43
C MET A 66 12.08 29.47 -1.52
N HIS A 67 12.15 30.18 -2.64
CA HIS A 67 11.33 31.35 -2.97
C HIS A 67 10.81 31.23 -4.39
N ILE A 68 9.55 31.60 -4.58
CA ILE A 68 8.87 31.66 -5.88
C ILE A 68 8.33 33.08 -6.11
N PRO A 69 8.15 33.52 -7.36
CA PRO A 69 7.66 34.88 -7.65
C PRO A 69 6.16 35.09 -7.35
N GLU A 70 5.43 34.03 -7.05
CA GLU A 70 4.00 34.08 -6.76
C GLU A 70 3.74 34.26 -5.25
N MET A 71 2.93 35.25 -4.89
CA MET A 71 2.65 35.61 -3.50
C MET A 71 1.41 34.91 -2.93
N ARG A 72 0.55 34.34 -3.80
CA ARG A 72 -0.61 33.55 -3.35
C ARG A 72 -0.16 32.21 -2.83
N HIS A 73 -1.03 31.54 -2.10
CA HIS A 73 -0.80 30.14 -1.72
C HIS A 73 -0.59 29.27 -2.97
N VAL A 74 0.47 28.46 -2.97
CA VAL A 74 0.80 27.51 -4.03
C VAL A 74 1.04 26.14 -3.43
N GLU A 75 0.31 25.14 -3.91
CA GLU A 75 0.55 23.73 -3.61
C GLU A 75 0.86 22.97 -4.91
N VAL A 76 2.05 22.38 -4.97
CA VAL A 76 2.46 21.52 -6.09
C VAL A 76 2.78 20.12 -5.61
N ARG A 77 2.53 19.12 -6.48
CA ARG A 77 2.91 17.74 -6.23
C ARG A 77 3.82 17.24 -7.32
N GLY A 78 4.76 16.39 -6.93
CA GLY A 78 5.75 15.84 -7.81
C GLY A 78 6.39 14.59 -7.27
N GLU A 79 7.50 14.22 -7.89
CA GLU A 79 8.28 13.05 -7.50
C GLU A 79 9.70 13.49 -7.17
N VAL A 80 10.15 13.13 -5.96
CA VAL A 80 11.56 13.21 -5.56
C VAL A 80 12.21 11.88 -5.93
N TYR A 81 13.32 11.95 -6.62
CA TYR A 81 14.04 10.78 -7.13
C TYR A 81 15.55 10.91 -6.91
N MET A 82 16.25 9.80 -7.02
CA MET A 82 17.71 9.79 -7.02
C MET A 82 18.20 9.62 -8.46
N PRO A 83 18.96 10.58 -9.00
CA PRO A 83 19.59 10.42 -10.31
C PRO A 83 20.47 9.17 -10.38
N LYS A 84 20.53 8.50 -11.54
CA LYS A 84 21.34 7.29 -11.76
C LYS A 84 22.78 7.47 -11.32
N ALA A 85 23.42 8.58 -11.69
CA ALA A 85 24.80 8.89 -11.30
C ALA A 85 24.96 9.06 -9.77
N SER A 86 23.98 9.66 -9.09
CA SER A 86 23.97 9.79 -7.62
C SER A 86 23.84 8.44 -6.93
N PHE A 87 23.01 7.56 -7.49
CA PHE A 87 22.79 6.21 -6.99
C PHE A 87 24.04 5.35 -7.11
N GLU A 88 24.73 5.40 -8.24
CA GLU A 88 26.00 4.69 -8.45
C GLU A 88 27.08 5.15 -7.46
N GLN A 89 27.22 6.47 -7.28
CA GLN A 89 28.16 7.04 -6.30
C GLN A 89 27.82 6.63 -4.87
N LEU A 90 26.53 6.60 -4.52
CA LEU A 90 26.07 6.19 -3.20
C LEU A 90 26.43 4.73 -2.93
N ASN A 91 26.14 3.83 -3.86
CA ASN A 91 26.43 2.41 -3.71
C ASN A 91 27.93 2.13 -3.64
N LYS A 92 28.74 2.82 -4.45
CA LYS A 92 30.20 2.72 -4.34
C LYS A 92 30.71 3.11 -2.94
N ARG A 93 30.18 4.18 -2.34
CA ARG A 93 30.51 4.58 -0.96
C ARG A 93 30.03 3.56 0.10
N GLN A 94 28.91 2.87 -0.14
CA GLN A 94 28.44 1.79 0.75
C GLN A 94 29.40 0.61 0.71
N GLU A 95 29.82 0.18 -0.47
CA GLU A 95 30.79 -0.89 -0.67
C GLU A 95 32.16 -0.56 -0.02
N GLU A 96 32.66 0.66 -0.22
CA GLU A 96 33.90 1.14 0.40
C GLU A 96 33.85 1.09 1.94
N LYS A 97 32.64 1.21 2.54
CA LYS A 97 32.41 1.13 3.98
C LYS A 97 32.07 -0.29 4.45
N GLY A 98 32.04 -1.28 3.57
CA GLY A 98 31.61 -2.65 3.89
C GLY A 98 30.12 -2.77 4.22
N LEU A 99 29.29 -1.81 3.78
CA LEU A 99 27.85 -1.79 3.99
C LEU A 99 27.13 -2.34 2.77
N ALA A 100 25.94 -2.91 2.97
CA ALA A 100 25.11 -3.40 1.87
C ALA A 100 24.69 -2.25 0.95
N PRO A 101 24.78 -2.42 -0.39
CA PRO A 101 24.32 -1.43 -1.34
C PRO A 101 22.80 -1.28 -1.30
N PHE A 102 22.31 -0.10 -1.68
CA PHE A 102 20.88 0.11 -1.88
C PHE A 102 20.37 -0.69 -3.07
N ALA A 103 19.18 -1.26 -2.94
CA ALA A 103 18.59 -2.14 -3.94
C ALA A 103 18.20 -1.40 -5.23
N ASN A 104 17.65 -0.19 -5.14
CA ASN A 104 17.23 0.62 -6.28
C ASN A 104 17.23 2.13 -5.94
N PRO A 105 17.20 3.02 -6.96
CA PRO A 105 17.18 4.47 -6.75
C PRO A 105 15.96 4.97 -5.96
N ARG A 106 14.79 4.37 -6.15
CA ARG A 106 13.56 4.72 -5.41
C ARG A 106 13.70 4.50 -3.91
N ASN A 107 14.16 3.29 -3.50
CA ASN A 107 14.38 2.98 -2.08
C ASN A 107 15.49 3.86 -1.49
N ALA A 108 16.54 4.14 -2.26
CA ALA A 108 17.60 5.05 -1.85
C ALA A 108 17.09 6.48 -1.66
N ALA A 109 16.22 6.99 -2.55
CA ALA A 109 15.59 8.30 -2.40
C ALA A 109 14.67 8.35 -1.17
N ALA A 110 13.79 7.37 -1.00
CA ALA A 110 12.88 7.28 0.14
C ALA A 110 13.63 7.18 1.49
N GLY A 111 14.69 6.38 1.55
CA GLY A 111 15.55 6.27 2.74
C GLY A 111 16.37 7.55 3.00
N SER A 112 16.67 8.33 1.96
CA SER A 112 17.41 9.58 2.10
C SER A 112 16.55 10.71 2.65
N ILE A 113 15.32 10.82 2.16
CA ILE A 113 14.39 11.90 2.56
C ILE A 113 13.89 11.75 4.01
N ARG A 114 14.01 10.57 4.58
CA ARG A 114 13.61 10.24 5.96
C ARG A 114 14.76 10.23 6.96
N GLN A 115 15.96 10.69 6.57
CA GLN A 115 17.09 10.79 7.51
C GLN A 115 16.81 11.84 8.58
N LEU A 116 17.21 11.54 9.81
CA LEU A 116 17.12 12.49 10.92
C LEU A 116 18.11 13.65 10.75
N ASP A 117 19.29 13.34 10.20
CA ASP A 117 20.31 14.33 9.86
C ASP A 117 20.19 14.74 8.38
N SER A 118 19.84 16.01 8.14
CA SER A 118 19.68 16.55 6.79
C SER A 118 20.98 16.62 6.00
N SER A 119 22.15 16.61 6.66
CA SER A 119 23.46 16.57 5.99
C SER A 119 23.66 15.26 5.23
N VAL A 120 23.13 14.16 5.77
CA VAL A 120 23.12 12.86 5.08
C VAL A 120 22.27 12.92 3.81
N CYS A 121 21.08 13.53 3.89
CA CYS A 121 20.21 13.73 2.73
C CYS A 121 20.92 14.60 1.66
N ALA A 122 21.52 15.72 2.06
CA ALA A 122 22.28 16.62 1.19
C ALA A 122 23.41 15.90 0.43
N SER A 123 24.13 15.00 1.12
CA SER A 123 25.24 14.24 0.52
C SER A 123 24.81 13.28 -0.58
N ARG A 124 23.52 12.93 -0.63
CA ARG A 124 22.94 11.94 -1.58
C ARG A 124 22.42 12.56 -2.87
N LYS A 125 22.42 13.90 -2.98
CA LYS A 125 22.10 14.67 -4.20
C LYS A 125 20.82 14.20 -4.89
N LEU A 126 19.69 14.25 -4.17
CA LEU A 126 18.37 14.01 -4.72
C LEU A 126 17.97 15.11 -5.70
N ASP A 127 17.00 14.80 -6.54
CA ASP A 127 16.40 15.74 -7.50
C ASP A 127 14.87 15.53 -7.54
N ALA A 128 14.14 16.43 -8.21
CA ALA A 128 12.69 16.37 -8.25
C ALA A 128 12.11 16.87 -9.57
N TYR A 129 10.97 16.30 -9.98
CA TYR A 129 10.10 16.82 -11.03
C TYR A 129 8.70 17.06 -10.49
N TRP A 130 8.09 18.21 -10.88
CA TRP A 130 6.77 18.63 -10.46
C TRP A 130 5.80 18.43 -11.62
N TYR A 131 4.69 17.74 -11.39
CA TYR A 131 3.77 17.31 -12.44
C TYR A 131 2.29 17.58 -12.12
N TYR A 132 1.98 18.19 -10.98
CA TYR A 132 0.61 18.50 -10.60
C TYR A 132 0.53 19.79 -9.78
N PHE A 133 -0.29 20.73 -10.25
CA PHE A 133 -0.57 21.99 -9.60
C PHE A 133 -1.93 21.89 -8.90
N GLN A 134 -1.91 21.67 -7.58
CA GLN A 134 -3.10 21.31 -6.79
C GLN A 134 -4.18 22.37 -6.86
N ASN A 135 -3.81 23.63 -6.69
CA ASN A 135 -4.74 24.77 -6.69
C ASN A 135 -4.65 25.61 -7.98
N ALA A 136 -4.43 24.98 -9.13
CA ALA A 136 -4.37 25.63 -10.43
C ALA A 136 -5.64 26.44 -10.76
N SER A 137 -6.79 26.11 -10.16
CA SER A 137 -8.05 26.87 -10.32
C SER A 137 -7.99 28.28 -9.80
N ASP A 138 -7.10 28.59 -8.85
CA ASP A 138 -6.92 29.93 -8.28
C ASP A 138 -6.09 30.82 -9.20
N PHE A 139 -5.60 30.24 -10.29
CA PHE A 139 -4.76 30.87 -11.31
C PHE A 139 -5.49 30.78 -12.66
N ALA A 140 -5.16 31.66 -13.58
CA ALA A 140 -5.76 31.68 -14.91
C ALA A 140 -5.22 30.54 -15.80
N VAL A 141 -5.28 29.29 -15.29
CA VAL A 141 -4.76 28.07 -15.89
C VAL A 141 -5.93 27.16 -16.26
N GLN A 142 -6.05 26.76 -17.51
CA GLN A 142 -7.17 25.98 -18.03
C GLN A 142 -6.80 24.54 -18.39
N THR A 143 -5.54 24.29 -18.69
CA THR A 143 -5.05 22.98 -19.14
C THR A 143 -3.91 22.46 -18.28
N GLN A 144 -3.69 21.15 -18.32
CA GLN A 144 -2.56 20.49 -17.67
C GLN A 144 -1.22 21.01 -18.21
N GLU A 145 -1.13 21.25 -19.54
CA GLU A 145 0.09 21.81 -20.15
C GLU A 145 0.36 23.23 -19.63
N GLU A 146 -0.67 24.09 -19.58
CA GLU A 146 -0.54 25.42 -18.97
C GLU A 146 -0.16 25.37 -17.49
N ALA A 147 -0.66 24.37 -16.74
CA ALA A 147 -0.28 24.16 -15.34
C ALA A 147 1.21 23.84 -15.20
N LEU A 148 1.75 22.96 -16.07
CA LEU A 148 3.18 22.65 -16.11
C LEU A 148 4.03 23.86 -16.49
N GLU A 149 3.58 24.67 -17.46
CA GLU A 149 4.25 25.91 -17.82
C GLU A 149 4.21 26.95 -16.68
N ALA A 150 3.07 27.09 -16.01
CA ALA A 150 2.92 28.00 -14.87
C ALA A 150 3.87 27.61 -13.72
N MET A 151 3.95 26.32 -13.40
CA MET A 151 4.92 25.80 -12.43
C MET A 151 6.36 26.10 -12.86
N SER A 152 6.69 25.90 -14.13
CA SER A 152 8.03 26.23 -14.66
C SER A 152 8.37 27.72 -14.53
N LYS A 153 7.41 28.62 -14.77
CA LYS A 153 7.57 30.08 -14.57
C LYS A 153 7.75 30.44 -13.08
N MET A 154 7.23 29.63 -12.19
CA MET A 154 7.44 29.75 -10.73
C MET A 154 8.73 29.04 -10.25
N HIS A 155 9.63 28.67 -11.17
CA HIS A 155 10.91 28.00 -10.90
C HIS A 155 10.82 26.54 -10.45
N PHE A 156 9.66 25.91 -10.52
CA PHE A 156 9.58 24.47 -10.33
C PHE A 156 10.11 23.73 -11.55
N ARG A 157 10.91 22.71 -11.32
CA ARG A 157 11.43 21.89 -12.40
C ARG A 157 10.34 20.96 -12.95
N THR A 158 9.85 21.24 -14.17
CA THR A 158 8.95 20.36 -14.91
C THR A 158 9.72 19.62 -16.01
N ASN A 159 9.30 18.40 -16.32
CA ASN A 159 10.00 17.63 -17.36
C ASN A 159 9.62 18.12 -18.76
N PRO A 160 10.59 18.44 -19.64
CA PRO A 160 10.32 18.79 -21.02
C PRO A 160 9.87 17.57 -21.88
N LEU A 161 10.14 16.33 -21.42
CA LEU A 161 9.71 15.11 -22.11
C LEU A 161 8.22 14.85 -21.82
N ARG A 162 7.37 15.68 -22.45
CA ARG A 162 5.92 15.56 -22.43
C ARG A 162 5.35 15.98 -23.77
N LYS A 163 4.17 15.48 -24.10
CA LYS A 163 3.51 15.78 -25.39
C LYS A 163 2.00 15.87 -25.21
N VAL A 164 1.39 16.90 -25.84
CA VAL A 164 -0.05 16.97 -26.01
C VAL A 164 -0.43 16.13 -27.23
N CYS A 165 -1.36 15.20 -27.04
CA CYS A 165 -1.83 14.26 -28.05
C CYS A 165 -3.37 14.36 -28.18
N THR A 166 -3.87 14.17 -29.39
CA THR A 166 -5.30 14.19 -29.72
C THR A 166 -5.84 12.83 -30.14
N THR A 167 -4.95 11.91 -30.49
CA THR A 167 -5.29 10.56 -30.95
C THR A 167 -4.54 9.49 -30.17
N VAL A 168 -5.08 8.28 -30.18
CA VAL A 168 -4.44 7.08 -29.58
C VAL A 168 -3.09 6.80 -30.25
N ASP A 169 -3.00 6.98 -31.56
CA ASP A 169 -1.77 6.73 -32.32
C ASP A 169 -0.65 7.69 -31.90
N GLU A 170 -0.95 8.98 -31.72
CA GLU A 170 0.02 9.95 -31.20
C GLU A 170 0.51 9.61 -29.79
N ILE A 171 -0.41 9.13 -28.92
CA ILE A 171 -0.06 8.65 -27.57
C ILE A 171 0.91 7.48 -27.66
N TRP A 172 0.58 6.46 -28.48
CA TRP A 172 1.42 5.28 -28.67
C TRP A 172 2.79 5.61 -29.26
N GLN A 173 2.83 6.44 -30.27
CA GLN A 173 4.08 6.86 -30.90
C GLN A 173 5.01 7.53 -29.87
N PHE A 174 4.47 8.40 -29.03
CA PHE A 174 5.28 9.08 -28.01
C PHE A 174 5.72 8.12 -26.89
N ILE A 175 4.86 7.17 -26.47
CA ILE A 175 5.23 6.13 -25.52
C ILE A 175 6.40 5.29 -26.03
N GLN A 176 6.36 4.87 -27.30
CA GLN A 176 7.43 4.09 -27.93
C GLN A 176 8.73 4.88 -28.00
N GLU A 177 8.67 6.14 -28.41
CA GLU A 177 9.84 7.04 -28.45
C GLU A 177 10.51 7.14 -27.07
N ILE A 178 9.76 7.34 -26.01
CA ILE A 178 10.31 7.45 -24.65
C ILE A 178 10.81 6.10 -24.14
N GLN A 179 10.12 5.01 -24.46
CA GLN A 179 10.55 3.65 -24.09
C GLN A 179 11.94 3.31 -24.70
N GLU A 180 12.19 3.69 -25.93
CA GLU A 180 13.50 3.50 -26.58
C GLU A 180 14.61 4.33 -25.92
N LYS A 181 14.29 5.53 -25.44
CA LYS A 181 15.24 6.43 -24.76
C LYS A 181 15.37 6.16 -23.27
N ARG A 182 14.61 5.25 -22.69
CA ARG A 182 14.51 5.03 -21.24
C ARG A 182 15.86 4.84 -20.56
N GLU A 183 16.72 4.02 -21.15
CA GLU A 183 18.03 3.69 -20.56
C GLU A 183 18.99 4.89 -20.54
N ASP A 184 18.86 5.81 -21.50
CA ASP A 184 19.70 7.00 -21.64
C ASP A 184 19.27 8.14 -20.71
N LEU A 185 18.08 8.05 -20.10
CA LEU A 185 17.61 9.08 -19.18
C LEU A 185 18.43 9.08 -17.89
N PRO A 186 18.75 10.26 -17.33
CA PRO A 186 19.53 10.37 -16.09
C PRO A 186 18.73 9.99 -14.83
N TYR A 187 17.47 9.59 -14.98
CA TYR A 187 16.55 9.16 -13.93
C TYR A 187 15.77 7.91 -14.38
N GLU A 188 15.22 7.18 -13.43
CA GLU A 188 14.39 6.00 -13.71
C GLU A 188 12.94 6.41 -13.95
N ILE A 189 12.32 5.77 -14.95
CA ILE A 189 10.89 5.84 -15.22
C ILE A 189 10.33 4.41 -15.36
N ASP A 190 9.12 4.17 -14.85
CA ASP A 190 8.46 2.86 -14.91
C ASP A 190 7.31 2.82 -15.92
N GLY A 191 7.10 3.91 -16.66
CA GLY A 191 6.04 4.03 -17.63
C GLY A 191 5.76 5.47 -18.06
N MET A 192 4.55 5.68 -18.55
CA MET A 192 4.02 6.99 -18.93
C MET A 192 2.67 7.22 -18.25
N VAL A 193 2.34 8.47 -17.98
CA VAL A 193 1.02 8.87 -17.46
C VAL A 193 0.30 9.67 -18.54
N ILE A 194 -0.92 9.28 -18.86
CA ILE A 194 -1.80 9.94 -19.83
C ILE A 194 -2.88 10.67 -19.02
N LYS A 195 -2.95 11.98 -19.14
CA LYS A 195 -3.92 12.83 -18.42
C LYS A 195 -4.76 13.60 -19.41
N LEU A 196 -6.06 13.72 -19.15
CA LEU A 196 -6.90 14.65 -19.88
C LEU A 196 -6.37 16.08 -19.72
N ASN A 197 -6.20 16.82 -20.81
CA ASN A 197 -5.54 18.14 -20.78
C ASN A 197 -6.40 19.23 -20.14
N ASN A 198 -7.72 19.22 -20.35
CA ASN A 198 -8.63 20.24 -19.81
C ASN A 198 -8.88 20.05 -18.30
N LEU A 199 -8.50 21.04 -17.47
CA LEU A 199 -8.65 20.96 -16.01
C LEU A 199 -10.10 21.02 -15.53
N ALA A 200 -11.00 21.70 -16.25
CA ALA A 200 -12.42 21.72 -15.90
C ALA A 200 -13.04 20.33 -16.08
N ASP A 201 -12.70 19.65 -17.18
CA ASP A 201 -13.14 18.28 -17.43
C ASP A 201 -12.50 17.28 -16.46
N GLN A 202 -11.24 17.46 -16.05
CA GLN A 202 -10.63 16.66 -14.99
C GLN A 202 -11.45 16.74 -13.69
N ARG A 203 -11.83 17.95 -13.27
CA ARG A 203 -12.66 18.17 -12.07
C ARG A 203 -14.05 17.55 -12.22
N ARG A 204 -14.67 17.69 -13.39
CA ARG A 204 -15.98 17.11 -13.69
C ARG A 204 -15.99 15.57 -13.64
N LEU A 205 -14.97 14.92 -14.16
CA LEU A 205 -14.80 13.47 -14.14
C LEU A 205 -14.44 12.95 -12.74
N GLY A 206 -13.67 13.74 -11.98
CA GLY A 206 -13.32 13.45 -10.62
C GLY A 206 -12.45 12.22 -10.44
N SER A 207 -12.52 11.63 -9.24
CA SER A 207 -11.72 10.46 -8.84
C SER A 207 -12.60 9.37 -8.25
N THR A 208 -12.14 8.13 -8.34
CA THR A 208 -12.63 7.04 -7.49
C THR A 208 -12.00 7.16 -6.10
N ALA A 209 -12.31 6.25 -5.18
CA ALA A 209 -11.65 6.18 -3.87
C ALA A 209 -10.12 5.96 -3.97
N LYS A 210 -9.63 5.47 -5.11
CA LYS A 210 -8.21 5.09 -5.26
C LYS A 210 -7.47 5.83 -6.37
N VAL A 211 -8.14 6.18 -7.47
CA VAL A 211 -7.49 6.71 -8.68
C VAL A 211 -8.33 7.79 -9.36
N PRO A 212 -7.70 8.78 -10.03
CA PRO A 212 -8.39 9.75 -10.85
C PRO A 212 -9.03 9.07 -12.08
N ARG A 213 -10.20 9.55 -12.49
CA ARG A 213 -10.89 9.02 -13.67
C ARG A 213 -10.38 9.64 -14.97
N TYR A 214 -9.73 10.79 -14.86
CA TYR A 214 -9.19 11.59 -15.97
C TYR A 214 -7.75 11.25 -16.33
N ALA A 215 -7.15 10.27 -15.66
CA ALA A 215 -5.78 9.86 -15.95
C ALA A 215 -5.66 8.34 -15.90
N THR A 216 -4.73 7.83 -16.70
CA THR A 216 -4.30 6.43 -16.66
C THR A 216 -2.78 6.36 -16.78
N ALA A 217 -2.19 5.25 -16.36
CA ALA A 217 -0.76 5.01 -16.47
C ALA A 217 -0.51 3.77 -17.34
N TYR A 218 0.35 3.93 -18.32
CA TYR A 218 0.93 2.81 -19.06
C TYR A 218 2.27 2.46 -18.43
N LYS A 219 2.41 1.22 -17.97
CA LYS A 219 3.69 0.70 -17.49
C LYS A 219 4.42 0.01 -18.63
N PHE A 220 5.71 0.31 -18.74
CA PHE A 220 6.55 -0.40 -19.72
C PHE A 220 6.55 -1.90 -19.45
N PRO A 221 6.71 -2.73 -20.50
CA PRO A 221 6.89 -4.16 -20.33
C PRO A 221 8.01 -4.46 -19.33
N ALA A 222 7.76 -5.37 -18.43
CA ALA A 222 8.76 -5.78 -17.46
C ALA A 222 9.97 -6.42 -18.15
N GLN A 223 11.16 -6.01 -17.75
CA GLN A 223 12.40 -6.63 -18.24
C GLN A 223 12.45 -8.09 -17.79
N GLU A 224 12.62 -9.00 -18.73
CA GLU A 224 12.80 -10.42 -18.50
C GLU A 224 14.28 -10.81 -18.62
N VAL A 225 14.78 -11.57 -17.66
CA VAL A 225 16.16 -12.06 -17.64
C VAL A 225 16.20 -13.54 -17.33
N LEU A 226 17.26 -14.18 -17.75
CA LEU A 226 17.52 -15.60 -17.48
C LEU A 226 18.41 -15.75 -16.26
N THR A 227 18.04 -16.66 -15.36
CA THR A 227 18.88 -17.06 -14.23
C THR A 227 18.68 -18.52 -13.88
N ARG A 228 19.53 -19.08 -13.01
CA ARG A 228 19.42 -20.47 -12.55
C ARG A 228 18.57 -20.56 -11.29
N LEU A 229 17.61 -21.49 -11.28
CA LEU A 229 16.87 -21.92 -10.10
C LEU A 229 17.75 -22.87 -9.28
N LYS A 230 18.29 -22.38 -8.16
CA LYS A 230 19.21 -23.16 -7.31
C LYS A 230 18.48 -24.09 -6.35
N ASP A 231 17.36 -23.62 -5.80
CA ASP A 231 16.57 -24.36 -4.82
C ASP A 231 15.14 -23.79 -4.74
N ILE A 232 14.25 -24.52 -4.07
CA ILE A 232 12.92 -24.04 -3.68
C ILE A 232 12.79 -24.26 -2.18
N VAL A 233 12.66 -23.16 -1.44
CA VAL A 233 12.50 -23.18 0.01
C VAL A 233 11.06 -22.85 0.39
N ILE A 234 10.60 -23.47 1.47
CA ILE A 234 9.23 -23.29 1.97
C ILE A 234 9.24 -22.31 3.14
N THR A 235 8.31 -21.35 3.12
CA THR A 235 7.99 -20.50 4.26
C THR A 235 6.57 -20.80 4.76
N VAL A 236 6.37 -20.65 6.06
CA VAL A 236 5.07 -20.88 6.73
C VAL A 236 4.58 -19.54 7.26
N GLY A 237 3.50 -19.05 6.70
CA GLY A 237 2.91 -17.78 7.13
C GLY A 237 2.01 -17.92 8.37
N ARG A 238 1.57 -16.80 8.89
CA ARG A 238 0.71 -16.65 10.07
C ARG A 238 -0.51 -17.59 10.11
N THR A 239 -1.20 -17.74 8.99
CA THR A 239 -2.37 -18.63 8.88
C THR A 239 -2.00 -20.10 8.68
N GLY A 240 -0.71 -20.44 8.73
CA GLY A 240 -0.19 -21.75 8.36
C GLY A 240 -0.02 -21.96 6.86
N LYS A 241 -0.30 -20.94 6.03
CA LYS A 241 -0.15 -21.05 4.58
C LYS A 241 1.30 -21.35 4.21
N ILE A 242 1.48 -22.40 3.41
CA ILE A 242 2.76 -22.83 2.88
C ILE A 242 3.04 -22.09 1.59
N THR A 243 4.14 -21.36 1.56
CA THR A 243 4.54 -20.57 0.38
C THR A 243 5.90 -21.03 -0.11
N PRO A 244 5.99 -21.64 -1.30
CA PRO A 244 7.26 -21.95 -1.92
C PRO A 244 7.91 -20.69 -2.49
N ASN A 245 9.22 -20.56 -2.30
CA ASN A 245 10.04 -19.46 -2.79
C ASN A 245 11.24 -20.03 -3.56
N ALA A 246 11.43 -19.56 -4.79
CA ALA A 246 12.60 -19.87 -5.60
C ALA A 246 13.83 -19.20 -5.01
N VAL A 247 14.91 -19.97 -4.84
CA VAL A 247 16.26 -19.45 -4.59
C VAL A 247 16.97 -19.40 -5.95
N LEU A 248 17.35 -18.20 -6.37
CA LEU A 248 17.90 -17.94 -7.68
C LEU A 248 19.39 -17.61 -7.62
N GLU A 249 20.12 -17.95 -8.68
CA GLU A 249 21.40 -17.31 -8.91
C GLU A 249 21.18 -15.80 -9.01
N PRO A 250 21.91 -14.96 -8.23
CA PRO A 250 21.69 -13.52 -8.26
C PRO A 250 21.80 -12.95 -9.66
N VAL A 251 20.77 -12.23 -10.11
CA VAL A 251 20.71 -11.62 -11.43
C VAL A 251 20.15 -10.21 -11.34
N ARG A 252 20.62 -9.30 -12.18
CA ARG A 252 20.16 -7.93 -12.21
C ARG A 252 18.91 -7.81 -13.09
N VAL A 253 17.82 -7.31 -12.49
CA VAL A 253 16.53 -7.10 -13.16
C VAL A 253 16.02 -5.72 -12.80
N ALA A 254 15.74 -4.87 -13.78
CA ALA A 254 15.21 -3.52 -13.58
C ALA A 254 15.94 -2.78 -12.44
N GLY A 255 17.27 -2.65 -12.57
CA GLY A 255 18.12 -1.90 -11.65
C GLY A 255 18.39 -2.52 -10.27
N THR A 256 17.81 -3.69 -9.94
CA THR A 256 18.06 -4.39 -8.65
C THR A 256 18.57 -5.80 -8.84
N THR A 257 19.30 -6.31 -7.84
CA THR A 257 19.71 -7.73 -7.81
C THR A 257 18.58 -8.58 -7.23
N VAL A 258 18.13 -9.57 -7.98
CA VAL A 258 17.12 -10.55 -7.60
C VAL A 258 17.78 -11.87 -7.32
N SER A 259 17.59 -12.43 -6.13
CA SER A 259 18.09 -13.73 -5.69
C SER A 259 16.98 -14.67 -5.18
N ALA A 260 15.74 -14.17 -5.11
CA ALA A 260 14.58 -14.97 -4.71
C ALA A 260 13.32 -14.50 -5.43
N ALA A 261 12.36 -15.39 -5.63
CA ALA A 261 11.06 -15.09 -6.21
C ALA A 261 9.99 -16.01 -5.61
N GLN A 262 8.79 -15.48 -5.39
CA GLN A 262 7.68 -16.26 -4.86
C GLN A 262 7.09 -17.18 -5.94
N LEU A 263 6.80 -18.44 -5.57
CA LEU A 263 6.20 -19.45 -6.48
C LEU A 263 4.73 -19.75 -6.15
N HIS A 264 4.13 -19.01 -5.22
CA HIS A 264 2.72 -19.03 -4.82
C HIS A 264 2.22 -20.36 -4.23
N ASN A 265 2.28 -21.49 -4.94
CA ASN A 265 1.77 -22.78 -4.53
C ASN A 265 2.40 -23.94 -5.36
N GLU A 266 2.05 -25.18 -4.99
CA GLU A 266 2.50 -26.40 -5.69
C GLU A 266 2.05 -26.45 -7.16
N ASP A 267 0.80 -26.06 -7.43
CA ASP A 267 0.22 -26.10 -8.78
C ASP A 267 1.01 -25.21 -9.75
N MET A 268 1.51 -24.07 -9.28
CA MET A 268 2.33 -23.19 -10.11
C MET A 268 3.68 -23.79 -10.46
N ILE A 269 4.30 -24.50 -9.53
CA ILE A 269 5.56 -25.21 -9.77
C ILE A 269 5.34 -26.31 -10.81
N ALA A 270 4.27 -27.09 -10.66
CA ALA A 270 3.90 -28.15 -11.58
C ALA A 270 3.54 -27.63 -12.98
N ASN A 271 2.68 -26.60 -13.05
CA ASN A 271 2.24 -26.03 -14.33
C ASN A 271 3.38 -25.40 -15.15
N LYS A 272 4.41 -24.90 -14.48
CA LYS A 272 5.60 -24.33 -15.12
C LYS A 272 6.73 -25.38 -15.29
N ASP A 273 6.49 -26.63 -14.91
CA ASP A 273 7.49 -27.72 -14.89
C ASP A 273 8.85 -27.24 -14.35
N LEU A 274 8.83 -26.61 -13.16
CA LEU A 274 10.04 -26.08 -12.54
C LEU A 274 10.83 -27.21 -11.87
N ARG A 275 12.11 -27.30 -12.21
CA ARG A 275 13.05 -28.26 -11.61
C ARG A 275 14.24 -27.54 -11.01
N ILE A 276 14.74 -28.05 -9.89
CA ILE A 276 15.99 -27.56 -9.32
C ILE A 276 17.10 -27.69 -10.35
N GLY A 277 17.86 -26.63 -10.59
CA GLY A 277 18.90 -26.54 -11.60
C GLY A 277 18.46 -25.97 -12.94
N ASP A 278 17.15 -25.73 -13.16
CA ASP A 278 16.65 -25.11 -14.39
C ASP A 278 17.20 -23.70 -14.61
N ILE A 279 17.34 -23.35 -15.88
CA ILE A 279 17.36 -21.96 -16.30
C ILE A 279 15.90 -21.48 -16.37
N VAL A 280 15.61 -20.38 -15.69
CA VAL A 280 14.28 -19.80 -15.61
C VAL A 280 14.28 -18.36 -16.10
N VAL A 281 13.14 -17.93 -16.65
CA VAL A 281 12.87 -16.54 -17.00
C VAL A 281 12.31 -15.84 -15.76
N VAL A 282 12.94 -14.77 -15.35
CA VAL A 282 12.52 -13.97 -14.18
C VAL A 282 12.23 -12.54 -14.61
N ARG A 283 11.16 -11.98 -14.09
CA ARG A 283 10.81 -10.57 -14.22
C ARG A 283 10.32 -10.03 -12.88
N LYS A 284 10.12 -8.72 -12.81
CA LYS A 284 9.44 -8.09 -11.68
C LYS A 284 8.00 -7.75 -12.05
N ALA A 285 7.03 -8.40 -11.42
CA ALA A 285 5.63 -8.05 -11.56
C ALA A 285 5.39 -6.63 -11.02
N GLY A 286 4.85 -5.75 -11.87
CA GLY A 286 4.65 -4.34 -11.52
C GLY A 286 5.94 -3.59 -11.15
N GLU A 287 7.10 -4.07 -11.62
CA GLU A 287 8.46 -3.57 -11.34
C GLU A 287 8.92 -3.66 -9.87
N ILE A 288 8.18 -4.37 -9.03
CA ILE A 288 8.45 -4.48 -7.59
C ILE A 288 8.74 -5.92 -7.17
N ILE A 289 7.82 -6.85 -7.46
CA ILE A 289 7.86 -8.22 -6.93
C ILE A 289 8.49 -9.17 -7.96
N PRO A 290 9.62 -9.83 -7.64
CA PRO A 290 10.19 -10.84 -8.51
C PRO A 290 9.27 -12.04 -8.67
N GLU A 291 9.09 -12.48 -9.91
CA GLU A 291 8.37 -13.71 -10.24
C GLU A 291 9.10 -14.54 -11.28
N VAL A 292 8.95 -15.86 -11.18
CA VAL A 292 9.41 -16.79 -12.20
C VAL A 292 8.32 -16.90 -13.25
N VAL A 293 8.63 -16.49 -14.49
CA VAL A 293 7.69 -16.54 -15.62
C VAL A 293 7.51 -17.96 -16.10
N THR A 294 8.64 -18.64 -16.43
CA THR A 294 8.65 -20.01 -16.94
C THR A 294 10.03 -20.63 -16.78
N SER A 295 10.14 -21.96 -16.90
CA SER A 295 11.38 -22.67 -17.15
C SER A 295 11.78 -22.55 -18.62
N VAL A 296 13.05 -22.87 -18.94
CA VAL A 296 13.58 -22.95 -20.30
C VAL A 296 14.04 -24.40 -20.54
N PRO A 297 13.10 -25.30 -20.88
CA PRO A 297 13.39 -26.76 -21.00
C PRO A 297 14.49 -27.09 -22.01
N GLU A 298 14.65 -26.26 -23.07
CA GLU A 298 15.66 -26.43 -24.11
C GLU A 298 17.09 -26.28 -23.58
N ARG A 299 17.25 -25.68 -22.39
CA ARG A 299 18.56 -25.54 -21.72
C ARG A 299 18.83 -26.62 -20.67
N ARG A 300 17.97 -27.63 -20.58
CA ARG A 300 18.20 -28.77 -19.67
C ARG A 300 19.27 -29.71 -20.24
N ASP A 301 20.19 -30.10 -19.37
CA ASP A 301 21.30 -31.02 -19.68
C ASP A 301 21.17 -32.40 -18.99
N GLY A 302 20.01 -32.63 -18.33
CA GLY A 302 19.73 -33.88 -17.61
C GLY A 302 20.14 -33.86 -16.13
N THR A 303 20.74 -32.78 -15.64
CA THR A 303 21.10 -32.63 -14.22
C THR A 303 19.97 -32.05 -13.37
N GLN A 304 18.89 -31.56 -13.99
CA GLN A 304 17.76 -30.93 -13.33
C GLN A 304 16.94 -31.96 -12.56
N VAL A 305 16.64 -31.64 -11.30
CA VAL A 305 15.90 -32.53 -10.40
C VAL A 305 14.46 -32.04 -10.25
N PRO A 306 13.44 -32.88 -10.53
CA PRO A 306 12.06 -32.56 -10.24
C PRO A 306 11.88 -32.16 -8.77
N TYR A 307 11.11 -31.08 -8.52
CA TYR A 307 10.80 -30.66 -7.17
C TYR A 307 9.61 -31.45 -6.63
N HIS A 308 9.75 -31.99 -5.44
CA HIS A 308 8.66 -32.66 -4.72
C HIS A 308 8.17 -31.75 -3.59
N PHE A 309 6.92 -31.35 -3.69
CA PHE A 309 6.31 -30.52 -2.65
C PHE A 309 6.20 -31.32 -1.33
N PRO A 310 6.56 -30.72 -0.18
CA PRO A 310 6.54 -31.45 1.08
C PRO A 310 5.12 -31.82 1.52
N THR A 311 4.95 -32.99 2.09
CA THR A 311 3.69 -33.45 2.70
C THR A 311 3.59 -33.10 4.18
N THR A 312 4.70 -32.68 4.78
CA THR A 312 4.80 -32.26 6.19
C THR A 312 5.38 -30.87 6.31
N CYS A 313 4.98 -30.15 7.35
CA CYS A 313 5.52 -28.84 7.65
C CYS A 313 7.02 -28.91 7.95
N PRO A 314 7.87 -28.13 7.26
CA PRO A 314 9.31 -28.19 7.48
C PRO A 314 9.75 -27.66 8.84
N ILE A 315 8.87 -26.96 9.56
CA ILE A 315 9.19 -26.35 10.86
C ILE A 315 8.75 -27.24 12.03
N CYS A 316 7.50 -27.78 11.99
CA CYS A 316 6.96 -28.53 13.12
C CYS A 316 6.67 -30.01 12.81
N GLY A 317 6.89 -30.47 11.58
CA GLY A 317 6.68 -31.87 11.18
C GLY A 317 5.21 -32.31 11.01
N SER A 318 4.25 -31.44 11.32
CA SER A 318 2.81 -31.77 11.18
C SER A 318 2.42 -31.98 9.72
N HIS A 319 1.47 -32.86 9.46
CA HIS A 319 0.92 -33.07 8.13
C HIS A 319 0.34 -31.78 7.54
N LEU A 320 0.65 -31.51 6.27
CA LEU A 320 0.07 -30.38 5.54
C LEU A 320 -1.30 -30.78 4.99
N VAL A 321 -2.23 -29.83 5.01
CA VAL A 321 -3.59 -30.02 4.53
C VAL A 321 -3.88 -29.02 3.41
N ARG A 322 -4.46 -29.51 2.30
CA ARG A 322 -5.03 -28.67 1.25
C ARG A 322 -6.53 -28.59 1.46
N LEU A 323 -7.05 -27.39 1.67
CA LEU A 323 -8.48 -27.18 1.85
C LEU A 323 -9.22 -27.30 0.52
N PRO A 324 -10.50 -27.73 0.54
CA PRO A 324 -11.32 -27.74 -0.67
C PRO A 324 -11.34 -26.34 -1.31
N ASP A 325 -11.25 -26.31 -2.64
CA ASP A 325 -11.26 -25.08 -3.45
C ASP A 325 -10.09 -24.11 -3.21
N GLU A 326 -9.06 -24.52 -2.47
CA GLU A 326 -7.83 -23.72 -2.28
C GLU A 326 -6.63 -24.37 -2.96
N ALA A 327 -5.82 -23.54 -3.65
CA ALA A 327 -4.59 -23.99 -4.28
C ALA A 327 -3.40 -24.12 -3.31
N ALA A 328 -3.54 -23.59 -2.10
CA ALA A 328 -2.48 -23.57 -1.10
C ALA A 328 -2.57 -24.74 -0.13
N HIS A 329 -1.41 -25.19 0.35
CA HIS A 329 -1.31 -26.11 1.49
C HIS A 329 -1.17 -25.34 2.79
N TYR A 330 -1.60 -25.93 3.89
CA TYR A 330 -1.60 -25.32 5.22
C TYR A 330 -1.02 -26.24 6.28
N CYS A 331 -0.17 -25.70 7.14
CA CYS A 331 0.14 -26.28 8.43
C CYS A 331 -1.00 -25.93 9.40
N ILE A 332 -1.75 -26.92 9.85
CA ILE A 332 -2.90 -26.71 10.76
C ILE A 332 -2.49 -26.67 12.24
N ASN A 333 -1.25 -26.99 12.57
CA ASN A 333 -0.74 -26.92 13.93
C ASN A 333 -0.68 -25.45 14.40
N GLN A 334 -1.49 -25.11 15.38
CA GLN A 334 -1.54 -23.76 15.95
C GLN A 334 -0.28 -23.40 16.76
N ASP A 335 0.42 -24.42 17.28
CA ASP A 335 1.67 -24.28 18.05
C ASP A 335 2.93 -24.40 17.17
N CYS A 336 2.78 -24.34 15.85
CA CYS A 336 3.91 -24.28 14.95
C CYS A 336 4.74 -23.02 15.24
N PRO A 337 6.05 -23.13 15.56
CA PRO A 337 6.88 -21.97 15.92
C PRO A 337 6.82 -20.84 14.87
N ALA A 338 6.81 -21.18 13.58
CA ALA A 338 6.69 -20.19 12.52
C ALA A 338 5.34 -19.43 12.59
N ARG A 339 4.24 -20.11 12.87
CA ARG A 339 2.92 -19.46 13.00
C ARG A 339 2.86 -18.54 14.23
N VAL A 340 3.47 -18.97 15.33
CA VAL A 340 3.54 -18.18 16.57
C VAL A 340 4.30 -16.88 16.32
N VAL A 341 5.50 -16.97 15.75
CA VAL A 341 6.33 -15.80 15.41
C VAL A 341 5.62 -14.86 14.44
N GLU A 342 5.07 -15.38 13.35
CA GLU A 342 4.33 -14.61 12.35
C GLU A 342 3.06 -13.94 12.93
N SER A 343 2.42 -14.56 13.92
CA SER A 343 1.27 -13.96 14.61
C SER A 343 1.69 -12.79 15.48
N MET A 344 2.81 -12.88 16.18
CA MET A 344 3.39 -11.77 16.95
C MET A 344 3.83 -10.62 16.05
N ILE A 345 4.47 -10.92 14.91
CA ILE A 345 4.88 -9.92 13.91
C ILE A 345 3.66 -9.17 13.38
N HIS A 346 2.60 -9.90 13.01
CA HIS A 346 1.38 -9.28 12.55
C HIS A 346 0.73 -8.40 13.63
N PHE A 347 0.64 -8.92 14.86
CA PHE A 347 0.04 -8.21 15.98
C PHE A 347 0.78 -6.89 16.29
N ALA A 348 2.11 -6.92 16.28
CA ALA A 348 2.93 -5.73 16.54
C ALA A 348 2.98 -4.75 15.36
N SER A 349 2.59 -5.16 14.15
CA SER A 349 2.75 -4.39 12.92
C SER A 349 2.05 -3.03 12.94
N ARG A 350 2.50 -2.13 12.05
CA ARG A 350 1.99 -0.75 11.91
C ARG A 350 0.48 -0.69 11.68
N ASP A 351 -0.07 -1.62 10.93
CA ASP A 351 -1.49 -1.66 10.60
C ASP A 351 -2.35 -2.28 11.71
N ALA A 352 -1.73 -2.98 12.65
CA ALA A 352 -2.34 -3.58 13.83
C ALA A 352 -2.01 -2.73 15.07
N MET A 353 -1.42 -3.31 16.11
CA MET A 353 -1.17 -2.60 17.37
C MET A 353 -0.11 -1.49 17.29
N ASN A 354 0.61 -1.39 16.17
CA ASN A 354 1.61 -0.36 15.89
C ASN A 354 2.63 -0.19 17.02
N ILE A 355 3.23 -1.29 17.45
CA ILE A 355 4.26 -1.29 18.48
C ILE A 355 5.57 -0.87 17.84
N ASP A 356 5.87 0.44 17.89
CA ASP A 356 7.10 0.98 17.34
C ASP A 356 8.32 0.29 17.96
N THR A 357 9.37 0.12 17.18
CA THR A 357 10.61 -0.57 17.58
C THR A 357 10.53 -2.10 17.77
N LEU A 358 9.34 -2.72 17.70
CA LEU A 358 9.15 -4.18 17.77
C LEU A 358 8.87 -4.74 16.36
N GLY A 359 9.84 -4.65 15.45
CA GLY A 359 9.76 -5.21 14.10
C GLY A 359 10.12 -6.69 14.04
N ASP A 360 9.92 -7.28 12.85
CA ASP A 360 10.06 -8.71 12.55
C ASP A 360 11.34 -9.32 13.14
N LYS A 361 12.51 -8.72 12.83
CA LYS A 361 13.82 -9.20 13.30
C LYS A 361 13.97 -9.21 14.82
N LYS A 362 13.36 -8.24 15.52
CA LYS A 362 13.39 -8.20 16.97
C LYS A 362 12.47 -9.25 17.59
N ILE A 363 11.31 -9.48 17.00
CA ILE A 363 10.39 -10.54 17.46
C ILE A 363 11.06 -11.90 17.29
N GLU A 364 11.65 -12.18 16.12
CA GLU A 364 12.41 -13.40 15.88
C GLU A 364 13.52 -13.59 16.93
N GLN A 365 14.33 -12.55 17.18
CA GLN A 365 15.41 -12.57 18.15
C GLN A 365 14.94 -12.79 19.59
N LEU A 366 13.88 -12.06 20.02
CA LEU A 366 13.32 -12.21 21.36
C LEU A 366 12.65 -13.58 21.55
N HIS A 367 12.09 -14.15 20.48
CA HIS A 367 11.59 -15.51 20.49
C HIS A 367 12.72 -16.54 20.61
N GLU A 368 13.80 -16.40 19.84
CA GLU A 368 14.99 -17.28 19.95
C GLU A 368 15.60 -17.24 21.35
N TRP A 369 15.59 -16.09 22.01
CA TRP A 369 16.06 -15.94 23.38
C TRP A 369 15.07 -16.41 24.44
N GLY A 370 13.85 -16.80 24.05
CA GLY A 370 12.81 -17.31 24.94
C GLY A 370 11.99 -16.25 25.69
N TYR A 371 12.18 -14.96 25.38
CA TYR A 371 11.42 -13.86 26.00
C TYR A 371 10.01 -13.70 25.42
N LEU A 372 9.78 -14.08 24.18
CA LEU A 372 8.48 -14.02 23.48
C LEU A 372 8.10 -15.40 22.95
N ASN A 373 7.06 -16.01 23.50
CA ASN A 373 6.54 -17.30 23.06
C ASN A 373 5.08 -17.19 22.60
N SER A 374 4.43 -16.05 22.82
CA SER A 374 3.04 -15.79 22.49
C SER A 374 2.78 -14.29 22.37
N ILE A 375 1.61 -13.91 21.84
CA ILE A 375 1.21 -12.50 21.72
C ILE A 375 1.12 -11.83 23.09
N GLU A 376 0.60 -12.53 24.10
CA GLU A 376 0.47 -11.98 25.45
C GLU A 376 1.82 -11.63 26.10
N ASP A 377 2.90 -12.38 25.80
CA ASP A 377 4.23 -12.12 26.36
C ASP A 377 4.76 -10.72 26.00
N ILE A 378 4.28 -10.16 24.89
CA ILE A 378 4.64 -8.79 24.47
C ILE A 378 4.34 -7.79 25.60
N TYR A 379 3.21 -7.95 26.28
CA TYR A 379 2.77 -7.04 27.33
C TYR A 379 3.40 -7.30 28.71
N PHE A 380 4.25 -8.30 28.79
CA PHE A 380 4.98 -8.67 30.02
C PHE A 380 6.50 -8.66 29.82
N LEU A 381 7.01 -8.04 28.76
CA LEU A 381 8.43 -7.91 28.48
C LEU A 381 9.19 -7.09 29.54
N ASP A 382 8.50 -6.24 30.28
CA ASP A 382 9.04 -5.47 31.40
C ASP A 382 9.67 -6.37 32.48
N ARG A 383 9.21 -7.62 32.62
CA ARG A 383 9.78 -8.63 33.54
C ARG A 383 11.25 -8.95 33.26
N TYR A 384 11.66 -8.77 32.02
CA TYR A 384 13.01 -9.08 31.54
C TYR A 384 13.87 -7.83 31.33
N TYR A 385 13.49 -6.69 31.93
CA TYR A 385 14.15 -5.41 31.71
C TYR A 385 15.68 -5.48 31.93
N ASP A 386 16.09 -6.00 33.09
CA ASP A 386 17.52 -6.08 33.48
C ASP A 386 18.30 -7.03 32.55
N GLU A 387 17.67 -8.10 32.11
CA GLU A 387 18.26 -9.06 31.16
C GLU A 387 18.37 -8.47 29.76
N LEU A 388 17.35 -7.74 29.32
CA LEU A 388 17.30 -7.16 28.00
C LEU A 388 18.35 -6.06 27.79
N ILE A 389 18.60 -5.19 28.78
CA ILE A 389 19.57 -4.10 28.64
C ILE A 389 21.02 -4.63 28.52
N GLU A 390 21.28 -5.87 28.93
CA GLU A 390 22.58 -6.55 28.79
C GLU A 390 22.75 -7.22 27.42
N GLN A 391 21.68 -7.36 26.64
CA GLN A 391 21.73 -8.04 25.33
C GLN A 391 22.33 -7.13 24.24
N PRO A 392 23.09 -7.71 23.30
CA PRO A 392 23.64 -6.97 22.17
C PRO A 392 22.56 -6.25 21.36
N GLY A 393 22.72 -4.93 21.16
CA GLY A 393 21.77 -4.10 20.43
C GLY A 393 20.60 -3.56 21.27
N TYR A 394 20.52 -3.91 22.55
CA TYR A 394 19.55 -3.39 23.50
C TYR A 394 20.27 -2.56 24.56
N GLN A 395 20.01 -1.27 24.57
CA GLN A 395 20.51 -0.35 25.61
C GLN A 395 19.30 0.21 26.36
N THR A 396 19.53 0.74 27.57
CA THR A 396 18.49 1.34 28.43
C THR A 396 17.47 2.16 27.63
N LYS A 397 17.93 3.15 26.85
CA LYS A 397 17.03 3.99 26.02
C LYS A 397 16.22 3.20 24.98
N SER A 398 16.79 2.13 24.45
CA SER A 398 16.13 1.30 23.43
C SER A 398 15.05 0.42 24.06
N VAL A 399 15.32 -0.12 25.26
CA VAL A 399 14.34 -0.92 26.02
C VAL A 399 13.24 -0.03 26.56
N ASP A 400 13.57 1.13 27.13
CA ASP A 400 12.58 2.12 27.61
C ASP A 400 11.61 2.51 26.47
N LYS A 401 12.13 2.85 25.30
CA LYS A 401 11.31 3.19 24.14
C LYS A 401 10.41 2.02 23.68
N LEU A 402 10.92 0.79 23.73
CA LEU A 402 10.14 -0.40 23.41
C LEU A 402 8.98 -0.58 24.38
N LEU A 403 9.24 -0.51 25.69
CA LEU A 403 8.22 -0.67 26.72
C LEU A 403 7.20 0.47 26.69
N GLU A 404 7.62 1.70 26.44
CA GLU A 404 6.72 2.84 26.22
C GLU A 404 5.80 2.61 25.02
N SER A 405 6.34 2.08 23.92
CA SER A 405 5.54 1.76 22.72
C SER A 405 4.52 0.65 22.97
N ILE A 406 4.91 -0.38 23.74
CA ILE A 406 4.00 -1.45 24.18
C ILE A 406 2.87 -0.86 25.03
N GLU A 407 3.19 0.00 26.01
CA GLU A 407 2.20 0.63 26.86
C GLU A 407 1.22 1.51 26.07
N ASN A 408 1.75 2.28 25.10
CA ASN A 408 0.92 3.11 24.24
C ASN A 408 -0.01 2.29 23.32
N SER A 409 0.40 1.09 22.91
CA SER A 409 -0.42 0.20 22.07
C SER A 409 -1.69 -0.28 22.77
N LYS A 410 -1.72 -0.34 24.10
CA LYS A 410 -2.91 -0.74 24.88
C LYS A 410 -4.12 0.17 24.64
N LYS A 411 -3.90 1.41 24.19
CA LYS A 411 -4.94 2.41 23.90
C LYS A 411 -5.62 2.20 22.54
N GLN A 412 -5.12 1.29 21.72
CA GLN A 412 -5.69 1.02 20.39
C GLN A 412 -7.17 0.56 20.52
N PRO A 413 -8.05 1.02 19.61
CA PRO A 413 -9.47 0.66 19.65
C PRO A 413 -9.70 -0.80 19.27
N LEU A 414 -10.86 -1.34 19.65
CA LEU A 414 -11.24 -2.74 19.42
C LEU A 414 -11.01 -3.21 17.97
N GLY A 415 -11.37 -2.38 16.97
CA GLY A 415 -11.20 -2.76 15.56
C GLY A 415 -9.74 -3.03 15.16
N VAL A 416 -8.80 -2.31 15.77
CA VAL A 416 -7.36 -2.52 15.56
C VAL A 416 -6.90 -3.81 16.23
N ILE A 417 -7.35 -4.06 17.46
CA ILE A 417 -7.04 -5.32 18.18
C ILE A 417 -7.59 -6.52 17.44
N LEU A 418 -8.85 -6.47 16.99
CA LEU A 418 -9.46 -7.56 16.20
C LEU A 418 -8.64 -7.89 14.94
N TYR A 419 -8.17 -6.87 14.25
CA TYR A 419 -7.28 -7.07 13.11
C TYR A 419 -5.94 -7.68 13.55
N GLY A 420 -5.37 -7.21 14.65
CA GLY A 420 -4.12 -7.72 15.24
C GLY A 420 -4.21 -9.19 15.68
N LEU A 421 -5.34 -9.62 16.22
CA LEU A 421 -5.59 -11.03 16.60
C LEU A 421 -5.54 -11.99 15.39
N GLY A 422 -5.63 -11.47 14.18
CA GLY A 422 -5.40 -12.23 12.96
C GLY A 422 -6.45 -13.26 12.64
N ILE A 423 -7.71 -13.01 12.99
CA ILE A 423 -8.86 -13.88 12.68
C ILE A 423 -8.89 -14.13 11.16
N ARG A 424 -8.95 -15.41 10.77
CA ARG A 424 -8.97 -15.79 9.34
C ARG A 424 -10.14 -15.10 8.63
N GLN A 425 -9.94 -14.63 7.39
CA GLN A 425 -10.91 -13.89 6.57
C GLN A 425 -11.38 -12.54 7.17
N VAL A 426 -10.83 -12.11 8.30
CA VAL A 426 -11.10 -10.79 8.88
C VAL A 426 -9.93 -9.85 8.55
N GLY A 427 -10.08 -9.08 7.49
CA GLY A 427 -9.15 -8.00 7.16
C GLY A 427 -9.42 -6.73 7.97
N LYS A 428 -8.57 -5.71 7.84
CA LYS A 428 -8.68 -4.44 8.55
C LYS A 428 -10.09 -3.81 8.46
N LYS A 429 -10.70 -3.79 7.26
CA LYS A 429 -12.04 -3.24 7.06
C LYS A 429 -13.11 -4.03 7.84
N ALA A 430 -13.09 -5.36 7.73
CA ALA A 430 -14.05 -6.20 8.43
C ALA A 430 -13.90 -6.10 9.96
N ALA A 431 -12.67 -6.04 10.47
CA ALA A 431 -12.39 -5.83 11.89
C ALA A 431 -13.00 -4.52 12.42
N MET A 432 -12.84 -3.42 11.66
CA MET A 432 -13.42 -2.12 12.02
C MET A 432 -14.96 -2.16 12.00
N ILE A 433 -15.56 -2.80 11.00
CA ILE A 433 -17.02 -2.95 10.89
C ILE A 433 -17.56 -3.74 12.08
N LEU A 434 -16.93 -4.87 12.44
CA LEU A 434 -17.32 -5.68 13.60
C LEU A 434 -17.21 -4.88 14.89
N ALA A 435 -16.12 -4.15 15.09
CA ALA A 435 -15.92 -3.32 16.28
C ALA A 435 -16.98 -2.19 16.39
N GLU A 436 -17.28 -1.50 15.30
CA GLU A 436 -18.31 -0.45 15.27
C GLU A 436 -19.72 -1.00 15.55
N GLN A 437 -20.02 -2.21 15.02
CA GLN A 437 -21.33 -2.83 15.19
C GLN A 437 -21.57 -3.30 16.63
N PHE A 438 -20.60 -3.97 17.23
CA PHE A 438 -20.78 -4.61 18.55
C PHE A 438 -20.35 -3.69 19.71
N GLY A 439 -19.38 -2.78 19.50
CA GLY A 439 -18.92 -1.81 20.47
C GLY A 439 -17.93 -2.33 21.51
N ASP A 440 -17.98 -3.61 21.85
CA ASP A 440 -17.04 -4.29 22.76
C ASP A 440 -16.83 -5.75 22.38
N ILE A 441 -15.74 -6.34 22.87
CA ILE A 441 -15.34 -7.70 22.53
C ILE A 441 -16.32 -8.75 23.12
N ASP A 442 -16.86 -8.49 24.30
CA ASP A 442 -17.74 -9.46 24.97
C ASP A 442 -19.05 -9.62 24.20
N THR A 443 -19.61 -8.52 23.72
CA THR A 443 -20.79 -8.53 22.84
C THR A 443 -20.48 -9.28 21.54
N LEU A 444 -19.31 -9.05 20.92
CA LEU A 444 -18.91 -9.74 19.70
C LEU A 444 -18.69 -11.25 19.91
N MET A 445 -18.10 -11.67 21.03
CA MET A 445 -17.88 -13.09 21.36
C MET A 445 -19.18 -13.90 21.48
N HIS A 446 -20.27 -13.24 21.85
CA HIS A 446 -21.58 -13.88 21.99
C HIS A 446 -22.47 -13.75 20.74
N ALA A 447 -21.98 -13.11 19.68
CA ALA A 447 -22.72 -12.94 18.45
C ALA A 447 -22.98 -14.28 17.75
N SER A 448 -24.22 -14.47 17.30
CA SER A 448 -24.59 -15.64 16.50
C SER A 448 -24.17 -15.50 15.04
N MET A 449 -24.19 -16.62 14.30
CA MET A 449 -23.99 -16.60 12.85
C MET A 449 -24.97 -15.64 12.15
N ASP A 450 -26.24 -15.67 12.57
CA ASP A 450 -27.29 -14.85 11.98
C ASP A 450 -27.05 -13.36 12.24
N ASP A 451 -26.58 -12.98 13.43
CA ASP A 451 -26.21 -11.60 13.73
C ASP A 451 -25.09 -11.12 12.81
N LEU A 452 -24.07 -11.95 12.59
CA LEU A 452 -22.90 -11.59 11.80
C LEU A 452 -23.19 -11.46 10.30
N VAL A 453 -23.96 -12.37 9.71
CA VAL A 453 -24.25 -12.35 8.26
C VAL A 453 -25.21 -11.22 7.85
N THR A 454 -25.95 -10.62 8.80
CA THR A 454 -26.78 -9.44 8.53
C THR A 454 -25.97 -8.16 8.34
N ILE A 455 -24.71 -8.17 8.78
CA ILE A 455 -23.83 -7.00 8.71
C ILE A 455 -23.33 -6.81 7.27
N HIS A 456 -23.49 -5.61 6.72
CA HIS A 456 -22.99 -5.29 5.39
C HIS A 456 -21.47 -5.52 5.33
N ASP A 457 -20.98 -6.10 4.25
CA ASP A 457 -19.58 -6.49 4.02
C ASP A 457 -19.06 -7.67 4.89
N ILE A 458 -19.89 -8.30 5.71
CA ILE A 458 -19.55 -9.56 6.42
C ILE A 458 -20.27 -10.72 5.72
N GLY A 459 -19.52 -11.48 4.93
CA GLY A 459 -20.02 -12.67 4.25
C GLY A 459 -20.04 -13.91 5.16
N LEU A 460 -20.72 -14.97 4.69
CA LEU A 460 -20.84 -16.24 5.41
C LEU A 460 -19.49 -16.81 5.86
N ILE A 461 -18.48 -16.81 4.98
CA ILE A 461 -17.15 -17.35 5.28
C ILE A 461 -16.45 -16.55 6.39
N THR A 462 -16.59 -15.22 6.37
CA THR A 462 -16.05 -14.34 7.42
C THR A 462 -16.75 -14.58 8.75
N ALA A 463 -18.09 -14.68 8.75
CA ALA A 463 -18.88 -14.96 9.93
C ALA A 463 -18.52 -16.33 10.56
N GLN A 464 -18.37 -17.37 9.74
CA GLN A 464 -17.90 -18.69 10.19
C GLN A 464 -16.53 -18.62 10.87
N SER A 465 -15.61 -17.85 10.29
CA SER A 465 -14.25 -17.68 10.84
C SER A 465 -14.27 -16.96 12.18
N VAL A 466 -15.12 -15.94 12.34
CA VAL A 466 -15.29 -15.20 13.61
C VAL A 466 -15.86 -16.12 14.70
N VAL A 467 -16.93 -16.85 14.40
CA VAL A 467 -17.53 -17.78 15.36
C VAL A 467 -16.57 -18.90 15.74
N ALA A 468 -15.82 -19.46 14.77
CA ALA A 468 -14.83 -20.49 15.03
C ALA A 468 -13.70 -19.97 15.94
N PHE A 469 -13.22 -18.74 15.70
CA PHE A 469 -12.15 -18.13 16.49
C PHE A 469 -12.53 -18.00 17.97
N PHE A 470 -13.75 -17.57 18.29
CA PHE A 470 -14.21 -17.39 19.66
C PHE A 470 -14.70 -18.68 20.34
N LYS A 471 -14.71 -19.82 19.65
CA LYS A 471 -14.94 -21.14 20.26
C LYS A 471 -13.66 -21.80 20.77
N GLU A 472 -12.50 -21.34 20.33
CA GLU A 472 -11.20 -21.89 20.72
C GLU A 472 -10.79 -21.36 22.10
N GLU A 473 -10.61 -22.23 23.08
CA GLU A 473 -10.22 -21.88 24.46
C GLU A 473 -8.92 -21.04 24.50
N LYS A 474 -7.97 -21.38 23.64
CA LYS A 474 -6.69 -20.66 23.54
C LYS A 474 -6.89 -19.19 23.17
N ASN A 475 -7.80 -18.89 22.24
CA ASN A 475 -8.11 -17.53 21.83
C ASN A 475 -8.85 -16.75 22.92
N LEU A 476 -9.75 -17.42 23.64
CA LEU A 476 -10.45 -16.82 24.80
C LEU A 476 -9.46 -16.49 25.92
N HIS A 477 -8.53 -17.40 26.21
CA HIS A 477 -7.45 -17.16 27.18
C HIS A 477 -6.60 -15.97 26.78
N LEU A 478 -6.15 -15.88 25.51
CA LEU A 478 -5.38 -14.75 24.98
C LEU A 478 -6.13 -13.42 25.21
N ILE A 479 -7.41 -13.35 24.88
CA ILE A 479 -8.23 -12.15 25.08
C ILE A 479 -8.29 -11.77 26.55
N GLU A 480 -8.49 -12.74 27.44
CA GLU A 480 -8.57 -12.49 28.87
C GLU A 480 -7.23 -11.94 29.43
N VAL A 481 -6.11 -12.52 29.01
CA VAL A 481 -4.78 -12.04 29.43
C VAL A 481 -4.51 -10.63 28.88
N LEU A 482 -4.88 -10.33 27.62
CA LEU A 482 -4.75 -9.00 27.06
C LEU A 482 -5.64 -7.97 27.77
N LYS A 483 -6.85 -8.34 28.20
CA LYS A 483 -7.70 -7.49 29.07
C LYS A 483 -7.03 -7.20 30.41
N GLN A 484 -6.49 -8.22 31.06
CA GLN A 484 -5.75 -8.08 32.33
C GLN A 484 -4.50 -7.21 32.17
N ALA A 485 -3.84 -7.26 31.03
CA ALA A 485 -2.72 -6.38 30.68
C ALA A 485 -3.13 -4.93 30.45
N GLY A 486 -4.43 -4.63 30.35
CA GLY A 486 -4.97 -3.29 30.18
C GLY A 486 -5.22 -2.85 28.74
N CYS A 487 -5.27 -3.79 27.77
CA CYS A 487 -5.63 -3.47 26.40
C CYS A 487 -7.11 -3.03 26.30
N ASN A 488 -7.37 -2.07 25.43
CA ASN A 488 -8.70 -1.48 25.23
C ASN A 488 -9.56 -2.35 24.29
N PHE A 489 -10.45 -3.15 24.83
CA PHE A 489 -11.39 -3.99 24.06
C PHE A 489 -12.74 -3.30 23.78
N THR A 490 -12.74 -1.98 23.71
CA THR A 490 -13.93 -1.20 23.39
C THR A 490 -13.74 -0.34 22.16
N GLN A 491 -14.83 -0.02 21.50
CA GLN A 491 -14.91 0.89 20.36
C GLN A 491 -15.91 2.00 20.72
N GLU A 492 -15.47 3.24 20.69
CA GLU A 492 -16.41 4.33 20.81
C GLU A 492 -17.44 4.26 19.67
N LYS A 493 -18.70 4.11 20.01
CA LYS A 493 -19.79 4.20 19.04
C LYS A 493 -19.81 5.65 18.54
N LYS A 494 -19.70 5.87 17.26
CA LYS A 494 -20.00 7.17 16.67
C LYS A 494 -21.38 7.57 17.17
N LYS A 495 -21.50 8.69 17.86
CA LYS A 495 -22.79 9.22 18.32
C LYS A 495 -23.65 9.45 17.08
N VAL A 496 -24.52 8.51 16.78
CA VAL A 496 -25.53 8.68 15.74
C VAL A 496 -26.55 9.67 16.29
N VAL A 497 -26.53 10.88 15.78
CA VAL A 497 -27.58 11.85 16.11
C VAL A 497 -28.84 11.36 15.45
N GLN A 498 -29.87 11.04 16.24
CA GLN A 498 -31.18 10.70 15.69
C GLN A 498 -31.69 11.84 14.81
N SER A 499 -31.88 11.57 13.56
CA SER A 499 -32.33 12.53 12.54
C SER A 499 -33.35 11.90 11.61
N ARG A 500 -33.92 12.69 10.70
CA ARG A 500 -34.78 12.18 9.62
C ARG A 500 -34.08 11.18 8.69
N PHE A 501 -32.76 11.09 8.75
CA PHE A 501 -31.95 10.17 7.96
C PHE A 501 -31.64 8.84 8.68
N THR A 502 -31.98 8.73 9.97
CA THR A 502 -31.71 7.51 10.75
C THR A 502 -32.37 6.29 10.12
N ASN A 503 -31.57 5.26 9.83
CA ASN A 503 -31.96 4.01 9.13
C ASN A 503 -32.47 4.23 7.69
N LYS A 504 -32.18 5.39 7.07
CA LYS A 504 -32.55 5.68 5.69
C LYS A 504 -31.40 5.43 4.74
N THR A 505 -31.68 4.87 3.60
CA THR A 505 -30.68 4.66 2.54
C THR A 505 -30.58 5.90 1.67
N CYS A 506 -29.44 6.58 1.72
CA CYS A 506 -29.16 7.78 0.96
C CYS A 506 -28.15 7.49 -0.17
N VAL A 507 -28.35 8.13 -1.32
CA VAL A 507 -27.39 8.07 -2.44
C VAL A 507 -26.94 9.48 -2.78
N LEU A 508 -25.63 9.69 -2.85
CA LEU A 508 -25.02 10.94 -3.27
C LEU A 508 -24.67 10.90 -4.77
N THR A 509 -25.06 11.95 -5.51
CA THR A 509 -24.73 12.08 -6.93
C THR A 509 -24.48 13.54 -7.33
N GLY A 510 -23.69 13.76 -8.36
CA GLY A 510 -23.30 15.11 -8.78
C GLY A 510 -22.24 15.74 -7.89
N THR A 511 -21.92 17.02 -8.16
CA THR A 511 -21.00 17.83 -7.38
C THR A 511 -21.80 18.65 -6.40
N LEU A 512 -21.61 18.40 -5.10
CA LEU A 512 -22.28 19.13 -4.03
C LEU A 512 -21.65 20.52 -3.85
N GLU A 513 -22.46 21.51 -3.55
CA GLU A 513 -22.06 22.93 -3.55
C GLU A 513 -21.18 23.30 -2.35
N HIS A 514 -21.39 22.68 -1.19
CA HIS A 514 -20.73 23.06 0.07
C HIS A 514 -19.89 21.96 0.70
N TYR A 515 -19.96 20.72 0.20
CA TYR A 515 -19.28 19.56 0.78
C TYR A 515 -18.65 18.71 -0.31
N THR A 516 -17.49 18.18 -0.04
CA THR A 516 -16.97 17.05 -0.83
C THR A 516 -17.88 15.83 -0.63
N ARG A 517 -17.84 14.90 -1.55
CA ARG A 517 -18.64 13.67 -1.47
C ARG A 517 -18.34 12.87 -0.19
N ASN A 518 -17.09 12.88 0.26
CA ASN A 518 -16.66 12.17 1.47
C ASN A 518 -17.14 12.88 2.74
N GLU A 519 -17.12 14.21 2.78
CA GLU A 519 -17.66 15.00 3.88
C GLU A 519 -19.18 14.82 3.99
N ALA A 520 -19.89 14.93 2.87
CA ALA A 520 -21.34 14.72 2.85
C ALA A 520 -21.72 13.28 3.25
N LYS A 521 -20.93 12.28 2.84
CA LYS A 521 -21.09 10.89 3.28
C LYS A 521 -20.89 10.77 4.80
N ALA A 522 -19.81 11.31 5.33
CA ALA A 522 -19.53 11.27 6.77
C ALA A 522 -20.61 11.97 7.61
N ILE A 523 -21.14 13.11 7.12
CA ILE A 523 -22.25 13.83 7.77
C ILE A 523 -23.51 12.95 7.77
N LEU A 524 -23.89 12.36 6.64
CA LEU A 524 -25.07 11.51 6.57
C LEU A 524 -24.95 10.27 7.46
N GLU A 525 -23.78 9.64 7.47
CA GLU A 525 -23.50 8.49 8.34
C GLU A 525 -23.56 8.90 9.84
N SER A 526 -23.05 10.09 10.19
CA SER A 526 -23.19 10.62 11.56
C SER A 526 -24.64 10.92 11.97
N LEU A 527 -25.51 11.17 10.98
CA LEU A 527 -26.95 11.36 11.16
C LEU A 527 -27.74 10.02 11.08
N GLY A 528 -27.06 8.90 11.04
CA GLY A 528 -27.65 7.57 11.04
C GLY A 528 -28.12 7.04 9.68
N ALA A 529 -27.72 7.67 8.58
CA ALA A 529 -28.05 7.19 7.24
C ALA A 529 -27.13 6.07 6.76
N ASN A 530 -27.65 5.18 5.93
CA ASN A 530 -26.87 4.24 5.15
C ASN A 530 -26.55 4.85 3.78
N VAL A 531 -25.29 5.19 3.50
CA VAL A 531 -24.92 5.81 2.23
C VAL A 531 -24.52 4.78 1.21
N SER A 532 -25.32 4.61 0.15
CA SER A 532 -25.12 3.65 -0.93
C SER A 532 -24.47 4.31 -2.17
N GLY A 533 -23.68 3.51 -2.89
CA GLY A 533 -23.05 3.94 -4.14
C GLY A 533 -23.99 3.91 -5.36
N SER A 534 -25.15 3.22 -5.29
CA SER A 534 -26.08 3.04 -6.40
C SER A 534 -27.53 3.23 -5.97
N VAL A 535 -28.36 3.74 -6.90
CA VAL A 535 -29.80 3.91 -6.69
C VAL A 535 -30.53 2.59 -6.95
N SER A 536 -31.42 2.21 -6.03
CA SER A 536 -32.29 1.04 -6.12
C SER A 536 -33.67 1.35 -5.54
N LYS A 537 -34.63 0.43 -5.65
CA LYS A 537 -35.97 0.55 -5.02
C LYS A 537 -35.94 0.68 -3.48
N LYS A 538 -34.79 0.38 -2.86
CA LYS A 538 -34.55 0.53 -1.41
C LYS A 538 -33.92 1.87 -1.03
N THR A 539 -33.71 2.77 -1.98
CA THR A 539 -33.17 4.10 -1.74
C THR A 539 -34.27 5.01 -1.23
N ASP A 540 -34.08 5.63 -0.07
CA ASP A 540 -35.07 6.57 0.52
C ASP A 540 -34.83 8.02 0.06
N TYR A 541 -33.56 8.40 -0.11
CA TYR A 541 -33.19 9.76 -0.52
C TYR A 541 -32.05 9.76 -1.53
N VAL A 542 -32.19 10.61 -2.54
CA VAL A 542 -31.07 10.94 -3.43
C VAL A 542 -30.71 12.40 -3.23
N ILE A 543 -29.51 12.63 -2.73
CA ILE A 543 -28.95 13.96 -2.51
C ILE A 543 -28.05 14.28 -3.68
N TYR A 544 -28.41 15.29 -4.45
CA TYR A 544 -27.72 15.59 -5.69
C TYR A 544 -27.27 17.06 -5.75
N GLY A 545 -26.13 17.24 -6.38
CA GLY A 545 -25.62 18.56 -6.74
C GLY A 545 -25.66 18.81 -8.24
N THR A 546 -24.86 19.73 -8.71
CA THR A 546 -24.72 20.02 -10.13
C THR A 546 -24.19 18.80 -10.89
N ALA A 547 -24.61 18.61 -12.15
CA ALA A 547 -24.20 17.47 -13.00
C ALA A 547 -24.49 16.08 -12.39
N ALA A 548 -25.71 15.88 -11.88
CA ALA A 548 -26.10 14.68 -11.13
C ALA A 548 -26.11 13.35 -11.95
N GLY A 549 -26.07 13.40 -13.26
CA GLY A 549 -25.88 12.24 -14.15
C GLY A 549 -26.98 11.16 -14.07
N SER A 550 -26.66 9.97 -14.54
CA SER A 550 -27.60 8.83 -14.69
C SER A 550 -28.25 8.35 -13.38
N LYS A 551 -27.66 8.62 -12.22
CA LYS A 551 -28.23 8.23 -10.92
C LYS A 551 -29.49 9.03 -10.58
N LEU A 552 -29.53 10.31 -10.91
CA LEU A 552 -30.71 11.14 -10.70
C LEU A 552 -31.86 10.68 -11.63
N THR A 553 -31.57 10.44 -12.91
CA THR A 553 -32.54 9.92 -13.87
C THR A 553 -33.10 8.56 -13.41
N LYS A 554 -32.24 7.69 -12.91
CA LYS A 554 -32.64 6.39 -12.37
C LYS A 554 -33.50 6.53 -11.11
N ALA A 555 -33.18 7.46 -10.22
CA ALA A 555 -33.98 7.75 -9.03
C ALA A 555 -35.39 8.20 -9.42
N GLN A 556 -35.49 9.17 -10.32
CA GLN A 556 -36.77 9.67 -10.85
C GLN A 556 -37.60 8.55 -11.50
N SER A 557 -36.95 7.64 -12.23
CA SER A 557 -37.65 6.50 -12.86
C SER A 557 -38.13 5.47 -11.83
N LEU A 558 -37.55 5.41 -10.66
CA LEU A 558 -37.92 4.51 -9.55
C LEU A 558 -38.85 5.16 -8.53
N GLY A 559 -39.17 6.46 -8.67
CA GLY A 559 -40.03 7.21 -7.76
C GLY A 559 -39.40 7.56 -6.41
N VAL A 560 -38.06 7.72 -6.39
CA VAL A 560 -37.26 8.09 -5.19
C VAL A 560 -37.05 9.61 -5.16
#